data_1bb13e9e23455a0445dd63c396726ec4
#
_entry.id   1bb13e9e23455a0445dd63c396726ec4
#
_cell.length_a   1.000
_cell.length_b   1.000
_cell.length_c   1.000
_cell.angle_alpha   90.00
_cell.angle_beta   90.00
_cell.angle_gamma   90.00
#
_symmetry.space_group_name_H-M   'P 1'
#
loop_
_entity.id
_entity.type
_entity.pdbx_description
1 polymer ?
#
loop_
_entity_poly.entity_id
_entity_poly.type
_entity_poly.pdbx_seq_one_letter_code
_entity_poly.pdbx_strand_id
1 'polypeptide(L)' 'MALREGEVYRCTDRECGCEITVTKGAASGRGGDRNPTCCCGHVMEKAD' A
#
# COMPACT_ATOMS: atom_id res chain seq x y z
N MET A 1 -2.94 9.43 2.99
CA MET A 1 -3.31 9.78 1.62
C MET A 1 -3.93 8.58 0.93
N ALA A 2 -4.91 8.83 0.07
CA ALA A 2 -5.55 7.73 -0.65
C ALA A 2 -4.55 7.05 -1.58
N LEU A 3 -4.76 5.75 -1.82
CA LEU A 3 -3.93 4.99 -2.75
C LEU A 3 -4.16 5.48 -4.18
N ARG A 4 -3.08 5.60 -4.93
CA ARG A 4 -3.13 6.06 -6.32
C ARG A 4 -2.57 5.00 -7.25
N GLU A 5 -3.09 4.95 -8.45
CA GLU A 5 -2.64 4.01 -9.45
C GLU A 5 -1.14 4.16 -9.72
N GLY A 6 -0.45 3.04 -9.78
CA GLY A 6 0.99 3.01 -10.04
C GLY A 6 1.85 3.06 -8.81
N GLU A 7 1.28 3.37 -7.66
CA GLU A 7 2.06 3.36 -6.42
C GLU A 7 2.40 1.94 -6.01
N VAL A 8 3.60 1.78 -5.44
CA VAL A 8 4.08 0.49 -4.96
C VAL A 8 4.26 0.58 -3.44
N TYR A 9 3.75 -0.42 -2.74
CA TYR A 9 3.90 -0.52 -1.30
C TYR A 9 4.62 -1.80 -0.94
N ARG A 10 5.44 -1.73 0.09
CA ARG A 10 6.25 -2.86 0.53
C ARG A 10 6.05 -3.11 2.02
N CYS A 11 6.08 -4.38 2.41
CA CYS A 11 6.04 -4.75 3.80
C CYS A 11 7.27 -4.21 4.53
N THR A 12 7.07 -3.75 5.76
CA THR A 12 8.17 -3.24 6.59
C THR A 12 9.00 -4.36 7.19
N ASP A 13 8.49 -5.59 7.17
CA ASP A 13 9.22 -6.75 7.66
C ASP A 13 10.05 -7.34 6.53
N ARG A 14 11.37 -7.30 6.70
CA ARG A 14 12.31 -7.81 5.71
C ARG A 14 12.10 -9.28 5.37
N GLU A 15 11.69 -10.07 6.36
CA GLU A 15 11.49 -11.49 6.17
C GLU A 15 10.24 -11.78 5.35
N CYS A 16 9.24 -10.93 5.46
CA CYS A 16 8.04 -11.07 4.66
C CYS A 16 8.29 -10.65 3.21
N GLY A 17 8.84 -9.45 3.02
CA GLY A 17 9.23 -8.96 1.70
C GLY A 17 8.09 -8.79 0.71
N CYS A 18 6.86 -8.84 1.17
CA CYS A 18 5.70 -8.72 0.29
C CYS A 18 5.62 -7.31 -0.32
N GLU A 19 5.27 -7.25 -1.59
CA GLU A 19 5.18 -5.98 -2.30
C GLU A 19 3.93 -5.98 -3.16
N ILE A 20 3.21 -4.87 -3.16
CA ILE A 20 2.00 -4.74 -3.96
C ILE A 20 2.07 -3.49 -4.82
N THR A 21 1.41 -3.55 -5.96
CA THR A 21 1.27 -2.40 -6.85
C THR A 21 -0.20 -2.03 -6.92
N VAL A 22 -0.50 -0.75 -6.79
CA VAL A 22 -1.88 -0.28 -6.91
C VAL A 22 -2.24 -0.22 -8.39
N THR A 23 -3.14 -1.08 -8.82
CA THR A 23 -3.59 -1.12 -10.21
C THR A 23 -4.73 -0.15 -10.46
N LYS A 24 -5.48 0.16 -9.41
CA LYS A 24 -6.57 1.13 -9.49
C LYS A 24 -6.68 1.81 -8.13
N GLY A 25 -6.53 3.11 -8.12
CA GLY A 25 -6.61 3.89 -6.89
C GLY A 25 -8.03 4.18 -6.46
N ALA A 26 -8.16 4.89 -5.33
CA ALA A 26 -9.46 5.28 -4.81
C ALA A 26 -10.12 6.28 -5.75
N ALA A 27 -11.46 6.25 -5.78
CA ALA A 27 -12.23 7.18 -6.58
C ALA A 27 -12.03 8.60 -6.06
N SER A 28 -12.20 9.57 -6.94
CA SER A 28 -12.08 10.97 -6.59
C SER A 28 -13.02 11.33 -5.44
N GLY A 29 -12.49 12.00 -4.44
CA GLY A 29 -13.26 12.37 -3.25
C GLY A 29 -13.52 11.23 -2.28
N ARG A 30 -12.96 10.05 -2.55
CA ARG A 30 -13.12 8.86 -1.72
C ARG A 30 -11.78 8.38 -1.23
N GLY A 31 -11.82 7.32 -0.44
CA GLY A 31 -10.60 6.70 0.09
C GLY A 31 -10.20 7.32 1.40
N GLY A 32 -9.35 6.63 2.10
CA GLY A 32 -8.82 7.08 3.36
C GLY A 32 -7.38 7.53 3.23
N ASP A 33 -6.74 7.70 4.36
CA ASP A 33 -5.34 8.11 4.42
C ASP A 33 -4.47 7.03 5.05
N ARG A 34 -4.96 5.80 5.12
CA ARG A 34 -4.23 4.70 5.73
C ARG A 34 -3.47 3.90 4.70
N ASN A 35 -2.28 3.46 5.09
CA ASN A 35 -1.51 2.56 4.27
C ASN A 35 -2.09 1.16 4.32
N PRO A 36 -1.87 0.35 3.28
CA PRO A 36 -2.35 -1.03 3.29
C PRO A 36 -1.63 -1.86 4.34
N THR A 37 -2.27 -2.95 4.76
CA THR A 37 -1.70 -3.87 5.72
C THR A 37 -1.25 -5.13 4.99
N CYS A 38 -0.03 -5.56 5.28
CA CYS A 38 0.52 -6.77 4.68
C CYS A 38 -0.17 -8.03 5.24
N CYS A 39 -0.07 -9.11 4.50
CA CYS A 39 -0.63 -10.40 4.92
C CYS A 39 -0.01 -10.90 6.23
N CYS A 40 1.16 -10.41 6.61
CA CYS A 40 1.77 -10.76 7.90
C CYS A 40 1.32 -9.83 9.04
N GLY A 41 0.47 -8.86 8.75
CA GLY A 41 -0.11 -7.97 9.76
C GLY A 41 0.61 -6.64 9.94
N HIS A 42 1.71 -6.41 9.26
CA HIS A 42 2.44 -5.14 9.35
C HIS A 42 1.88 -4.11 8.38
N VAL A 43 1.89 -2.85 8.80
CA VAL A 43 1.50 -1.76 7.92
C VAL A 43 2.59 -1.56 6.87
N MET A 44 2.17 -1.48 5.61
CA MET A 44 3.11 -1.33 4.50
C MET A 44 3.51 0.12 4.29
N GLU A 45 4.66 0.32 3.67
CA GLU A 45 5.16 1.65 3.36
C GLU A 45 5.27 1.84 1.84
N LYS A 46 5.13 3.07 1.41
CA LYS A 46 5.29 3.39 0.00
C LYS A 46 6.75 3.14 -0.40
N ALA A 47 6.94 2.35 -1.45
CA ALA A 47 8.26 1.91 -1.87
C ALA A 47 8.89 2.78 -2.94
N ASP A 48 8.10 3.60 -3.61
CA ASP A 48 8.64 4.48 -4.65
C ASP A 48 8.18 5.91 -4.54
#